data_f6e15833354aa9268e36145cd7170df0
#
_entry.id   f6e15833354aa9268e36145cd7170df0
#
_cell.length_a   1.000
_cell.length_b   1.000
_cell.length_c   1.000
_cell.angle_alpha   90.00
_cell.angle_beta   90.00
_cell.angle_gamma   90.00
#
_symmetry.space_group_name_H-M   'P 1'
#
loop_
_entity.id
_entity.type
_entity.pdbx_description
1 polymer ?
#
loop_
_entity_poly.entity_id
_entity_poly.type
_entity_poly.pdbx_seq_one_letter_code
_entity_poly.pdbx_strand_id
1 'polypeptide(L)'
;MQEEPKMFHRVRNVYPLEDYRLMVQFIDGTTRIYDVKPLFDWKDVFKTLKENELFYDVTVDAGGFGISWNDDVDLSCDELYHNGKEIKTPFDGLISMADATAAWGLNESTLRKAITYGKLKNGVDVCKYGKQWVISVPSMIREYGEPK
;
A
#
# COMPACT_ATOMS: atom_id res chain seq x y z
N MET A 1 -11.31 -29.37 -6.19
CA MET A 1 -10.42 -28.44 -5.44
C MET A 1 -10.76 -27.02 -5.86
N GLN A 2 -11.21 -26.20 -4.92
CA GLN A 2 -11.53 -24.83 -5.26
C GLN A 2 -10.23 -24.03 -5.27
N GLU A 3 -9.99 -23.33 -6.37
CA GLU A 3 -8.90 -22.37 -6.41
C GLU A 3 -9.29 -21.18 -5.52
N GLU A 4 -8.40 -20.78 -4.63
CA GLU A 4 -8.59 -19.56 -3.87
C GLU A 4 -8.60 -18.37 -4.83
N PRO A 5 -9.50 -17.40 -4.63
CA PRO A 5 -9.48 -16.19 -5.45
C PRO A 5 -8.10 -15.53 -5.35
N LYS A 6 -7.56 -15.21 -6.51
CA LYS A 6 -6.26 -14.53 -6.58
C LYS A 6 -6.39 -13.14 -5.96
N MET A 7 -5.79 -12.97 -4.79
CA MET A 7 -5.77 -11.69 -4.11
C MET A 7 -4.55 -10.90 -4.55
N PHE A 8 -4.79 -9.68 -5.01
CA PHE A 8 -3.72 -8.75 -5.29
C PHE A 8 -3.42 -7.95 -4.03
N HIS A 9 -2.16 -7.93 -3.63
CA HIS A 9 -1.69 -7.12 -2.51
C HIS A 9 -1.38 -5.72 -3.03
N ARG A 10 -2.42 -4.89 -3.16
CA ARG A 10 -2.27 -3.58 -3.78
C ARG A 10 -1.41 -2.65 -2.95
N VAL A 11 -0.58 -1.88 -3.65
CA VAL A 11 0.31 -0.89 -3.05
C VAL A 11 -0.50 0.35 -2.69
N ARG A 12 -0.26 0.87 -1.48
CA ARG A 12 -0.83 2.14 -1.02
C ARG A 12 0.15 3.29 -1.23
N ASN A 13 1.40 3.10 -0.80
CA ASN A 13 2.46 4.10 -0.93
C ASN A 13 3.79 3.44 -1.21
N VAL A 14 4.69 4.17 -1.87
CA VAL A 14 6.06 3.75 -2.10
C VAL A 14 6.99 4.93 -1.81
N TYR A 15 8.08 4.65 -1.11
CA TYR A 15 9.09 5.66 -0.77
C TYR A 15 10.47 5.14 -1.16
N PRO A 16 11.19 5.87 -2.02
CA PRO A 16 12.56 5.49 -2.36
C PRO A 16 13.49 5.77 -1.17
N LEU A 17 14.30 4.80 -0.83
CA LEU A 17 15.28 4.89 0.25
C LEU A 17 16.69 4.89 -0.32
N GLU A 18 17.67 5.11 0.53
CA GLU A 18 19.07 5.01 0.14
C GLU A 18 19.42 3.58 -0.32
N ASP A 19 20.46 3.46 -1.13
CA ASP A 19 20.99 2.18 -1.62
C ASP A 19 19.97 1.39 -2.45
N TYR A 20 19.15 2.09 -3.26
CA TYR A 20 18.20 1.48 -4.19
C TYR A 20 17.22 0.53 -3.52
N ARG A 21 16.80 0.88 -2.32
CA ARG A 21 15.74 0.15 -1.61
C ARG A 21 14.46 0.96 -1.64
N LEU A 22 13.34 0.27 -1.60
CA LEU A 22 12.02 0.87 -1.56
C LEU A 22 11.32 0.47 -0.27
N MET A 23 10.68 1.42 0.40
CA MET A 23 9.72 1.10 1.45
C MET A 23 8.34 1.11 0.82
N VAL A 24 7.65 -0.03 0.86
CA VAL A 24 6.36 -0.20 0.21
C VAL A 24 5.31 -0.48 1.27
N GLN A 25 4.26 0.34 1.29
CA GLN A 25 3.11 0.15 2.17
C GLN A 25 1.95 -0.41 1.36
N PHE A 26 1.34 -1.47 1.86
CA PHE A 26 0.27 -2.18 1.17
C PHE A 26 -1.10 -1.86 1.78
N ILE A 27 -2.14 -2.12 1.01
CA ILE A 27 -3.54 -1.89 1.44
C ILE A 27 -3.88 -2.75 2.67
N ASP A 28 -3.25 -3.90 2.84
CA ASP A 28 -3.46 -4.77 4.01
C ASP A 28 -2.86 -4.19 5.31
N GLY A 29 -2.21 -3.04 5.23
CA GLY A 29 -1.63 -2.37 6.40
C GLY A 29 -0.21 -2.78 6.71
N THR A 30 0.39 -3.68 5.91
CA THR A 30 1.78 -4.10 6.11
C THR A 30 2.76 -3.22 5.34
N THR A 31 4.01 -3.24 5.78
CA THR A 31 5.11 -2.51 5.16
C THR A 31 6.23 -3.49 4.82
N ARG A 32 6.80 -3.36 3.63
CA ARG A 32 7.91 -4.18 3.17
C ARG A 32 9.04 -3.33 2.63
N ILE A 33 10.26 -3.82 2.79
CA ILE A 33 11.45 -3.23 2.16
C ILE A 33 11.83 -4.10 0.98
N TYR A 34 11.89 -3.49 -0.18
CA TYR A 34 12.25 -4.17 -1.43
C TYR A 34 13.59 -3.66 -1.93
N ASP A 35 14.52 -4.56 -2.19
CA ASP A 35 15.84 -4.23 -2.72
C ASP A 35 15.82 -4.35 -4.25
N VAL A 36 16.01 -3.23 -4.94
CA VAL A 36 15.99 -3.19 -6.40
C VAL A 36 17.30 -3.67 -7.02
N LYS A 37 18.39 -3.69 -6.27
CA LYS A 37 19.73 -3.99 -6.81
C LYS A 37 19.82 -5.33 -7.57
N PRO A 38 19.19 -6.44 -7.11
CA PRO A 38 19.25 -7.69 -7.88
C PRO A 38 18.66 -7.56 -9.29
N LEU A 39 17.77 -6.62 -9.53
CA LEU A 39 17.15 -6.43 -10.85
C LEU A 39 18.12 -5.82 -11.87
N PHE A 40 19.18 -5.15 -11.39
CA PHE A 40 20.18 -4.57 -12.29
C PHE A 40 20.89 -5.63 -13.14
N ASP A 41 21.03 -6.83 -12.60
CA ASP A 41 21.65 -7.95 -13.30
C ASP A 41 20.65 -8.84 -14.05
N TRP A 42 19.36 -8.60 -13.83
CA TRP A 42 18.29 -9.36 -14.46
C TRP A 42 17.87 -8.78 -15.81
N LYS A 43 17.59 -7.47 -15.85
CA LYS A 43 17.19 -6.77 -17.08
C LYS A 43 17.89 -5.42 -17.15
N ASP A 44 18.44 -5.12 -18.33
CA ASP A 44 19.19 -3.88 -18.54
C ASP A 44 18.36 -2.62 -18.29
N VAL A 45 17.04 -2.69 -18.50
CA VAL A 45 16.17 -1.53 -18.29
C VAL A 45 16.25 -1.01 -16.86
N PHE A 46 16.46 -1.90 -15.86
CA PHE A 46 16.59 -1.48 -14.46
C PHE A 46 17.89 -0.72 -14.17
N LYS A 47 18.91 -0.91 -14.98
CA LYS A 47 20.15 -0.15 -14.82
C LYS A 47 19.95 1.35 -15.05
N THR A 48 18.91 1.74 -15.80
CA THR A 48 18.60 3.14 -16.03
C THR A 48 18.21 3.88 -14.74
N LEU A 49 17.81 3.14 -13.70
CA LEU A 49 17.49 3.73 -12.39
C LEU A 49 18.70 4.36 -11.72
N LYS A 50 19.93 4.00 -12.15
CA LYS A 50 21.15 4.60 -11.65
C LYS A 50 21.46 5.95 -12.29
N GLU A 51 20.70 6.34 -13.31
CA GLU A 51 20.95 7.52 -14.12
C GLU A 51 20.06 8.68 -13.71
N ASN A 52 20.63 9.89 -13.60
CA ASN A 52 19.89 11.14 -13.43
C ASN A 52 18.88 11.12 -12.27
N GLU A 53 19.18 10.40 -11.21
CA GLU A 53 18.30 10.28 -10.03
C GLU A 53 16.90 9.73 -10.36
N LEU A 54 16.77 8.99 -11.46
CA LEU A 54 15.48 8.43 -11.88
C LEU A 54 14.84 7.59 -10.78
N PHE A 55 15.66 6.90 -9.97
CA PHE A 55 15.17 6.05 -8.89
C PHE A 55 14.20 6.78 -7.95
N TYR A 56 14.41 8.08 -7.71
CA TYR A 56 13.58 8.87 -6.81
C TYR A 56 12.25 9.31 -7.41
N ASP A 57 12.03 9.07 -8.71
CA ASP A 57 10.79 9.45 -9.40
C ASP A 57 9.70 8.37 -9.35
N VAL A 58 9.88 7.35 -8.53
CA VAL A 58 8.93 6.23 -8.42
C VAL A 58 7.55 6.72 -7.95
N THR A 59 6.50 6.19 -8.58
CA THR A 59 5.11 6.47 -8.21
C THR A 59 4.29 5.19 -8.16
N VAL A 60 3.18 5.24 -7.43
CA VAL A 60 2.23 4.12 -7.38
C VAL A 60 1.31 4.20 -8.60
N ASP A 61 1.12 3.08 -9.29
CA ASP A 61 0.23 2.99 -10.45
C ASP A 61 -1.23 3.11 -10.02
N ALA A 62 -2.08 3.54 -10.95
CA ALA A 62 -3.51 3.65 -10.71
C ALA A 62 -4.05 2.31 -10.18
N GLY A 63 -4.84 2.38 -9.10
CA GLY A 63 -5.38 1.19 -8.45
C GLY A 63 -4.42 0.44 -7.53
N GLY A 64 -3.13 0.80 -7.51
CA GLY A 64 -2.15 0.16 -6.63
C GLY A 64 -1.62 -1.18 -7.12
N PHE A 65 -1.80 -1.51 -8.40
CA PHE A 65 -1.39 -2.81 -8.94
C PHE A 65 0.11 -2.92 -9.22
N GLY A 66 0.83 -1.82 -9.07
CA GLY A 66 2.27 -1.80 -9.25
C GLY A 66 2.84 -0.43 -8.95
N ILE A 67 4.12 -0.29 -9.23
CA ILE A 67 4.85 0.98 -9.16
C ILE A 67 5.60 1.18 -10.46
N SER A 68 5.82 2.44 -10.83
CA SER A 68 6.51 2.78 -12.06
C SER A 68 7.43 3.97 -11.86
N TRP A 69 8.55 3.96 -12.57
CA TRP A 69 9.46 5.10 -12.69
C TRP A 69 9.20 5.85 -14.00
N ASN A 70 8.86 5.10 -15.04
CA ASN A 70 8.47 5.61 -16.35
C ASN A 70 7.73 4.50 -17.10
N ASP A 71 7.46 4.69 -18.39
CA ASP A 71 6.72 3.71 -19.18
C ASP A 71 7.46 2.39 -19.41
N ASP A 72 8.79 2.38 -19.22
CA ASP A 72 9.63 1.22 -19.50
C ASP A 72 10.07 0.47 -18.24
N VAL A 73 10.01 1.11 -17.07
CA VAL A 73 10.53 0.54 -15.82
C VAL A 73 9.44 0.53 -14.77
N ASP A 74 8.96 -0.67 -14.47
CA ASP A 74 7.89 -0.88 -13.51
C ASP A 74 8.07 -2.20 -12.77
N LEU A 75 7.33 -2.34 -11.66
CA LEU A 75 7.26 -3.59 -10.89
C LEU A 75 5.82 -3.81 -10.46
N SER A 76 5.38 -5.07 -10.52
CA SER A 76 4.03 -5.43 -10.09
C SER A 76 3.91 -5.42 -8.56
N CYS A 77 2.69 -5.25 -8.06
CA CYS A 77 2.42 -5.36 -6.63
C CYS A 77 2.79 -6.75 -6.09
N ASP A 78 2.56 -7.80 -6.88
CA ASP A 78 2.90 -9.16 -6.45
C ASP A 78 4.39 -9.37 -6.29
N GLU A 79 5.20 -8.84 -7.21
CA GLU A 79 6.66 -8.91 -7.10
C GLU A 79 7.14 -8.22 -5.81
N LEU A 80 6.62 -7.05 -5.53
CA LEU A 80 6.99 -6.27 -4.35
C LEU A 80 6.56 -6.97 -3.06
N TYR A 81 5.38 -7.57 -3.05
CA TYR A 81 4.84 -8.24 -1.86
C TYR A 81 5.58 -9.53 -1.56
N HIS A 82 5.78 -10.38 -2.57
CA HIS A 82 6.38 -11.70 -2.36
C HIS A 82 7.89 -11.65 -2.16
N ASN A 83 8.59 -10.71 -2.77
CA ASN A 83 10.04 -10.61 -2.69
C ASN A 83 10.55 -9.48 -1.79
N GLY A 84 9.65 -8.63 -1.30
CA GLY A 84 9.99 -7.65 -0.28
C GLY A 84 10.03 -8.30 1.10
N LYS A 85 10.86 -7.76 1.98
CA LYS A 85 10.96 -8.22 3.36
C LYS A 85 10.01 -7.44 4.25
N GLU A 86 9.07 -8.14 4.90
CA GLU A 86 8.15 -7.48 5.82
C GLU A 86 8.90 -6.91 7.02
N ILE A 87 8.58 -5.67 7.38
CA ILE A 87 9.07 -5.02 8.60
C ILE A 87 7.88 -4.58 9.45
N LYS A 88 8.11 -4.45 10.74
CA LYS A 88 7.13 -3.92 11.68
C LYS A 88 7.40 -2.45 11.92
N THR A 89 6.35 -1.63 11.81
CA THR A 89 6.42 -0.19 12.08
C THR A 89 5.26 0.21 12.99
N PRO A 90 5.36 1.34 13.72
CA PRO A 90 4.23 1.83 14.52
C PRO A 90 3.00 2.21 13.69
N PHE A 91 3.16 2.33 12.38
CA PHE A 91 2.08 2.76 11.47
C PHE A 91 1.41 1.61 10.75
N ASP A 92 1.82 0.37 11.05
CA ASP A 92 1.22 -0.81 10.43
C ASP A 92 -0.26 -0.91 10.78
N GLY A 93 -1.04 -1.34 9.81
CA GLY A 93 -2.46 -1.53 9.99
C GLY A 93 -3.27 -0.24 10.06
N LEU A 94 -2.66 0.91 9.78
CA LEU A 94 -3.34 2.21 9.81
C LEU A 94 -3.40 2.81 8.41
N ILE A 95 -4.56 3.30 8.03
CA ILE A 95 -4.77 3.98 6.75
C ILE A 95 -5.63 5.22 6.94
N SER A 96 -5.54 6.15 5.99
CA SER A 96 -6.40 7.33 5.98
C SER A 96 -7.83 6.96 5.60
N MET A 97 -8.79 7.84 5.91
CA MET A 97 -10.17 7.67 5.46
C MET A 97 -10.25 7.65 3.93
N ALA A 98 -9.47 8.49 3.25
CA ALA A 98 -9.45 8.52 1.79
C ALA A 98 -8.99 7.18 1.21
N ASP A 99 -7.92 6.59 1.76
CA ASP A 99 -7.44 5.28 1.31
C ASP A 99 -8.44 4.17 1.63
N ALA A 100 -9.10 4.24 2.79
CA ALA A 100 -10.12 3.27 3.16
C ALA A 100 -11.31 3.30 2.20
N THR A 101 -11.80 4.49 1.84
CA THR A 101 -12.90 4.62 0.87
C THR A 101 -12.52 4.05 -0.48
N ALA A 102 -11.32 4.33 -0.94
CA ALA A 102 -10.84 3.82 -2.22
C ALA A 102 -10.69 2.29 -2.19
N ALA A 103 -10.08 1.75 -1.13
CA ALA A 103 -9.79 0.32 -1.05
C ALA A 103 -11.05 -0.54 -0.90
N TRP A 104 -12.06 -0.07 -0.16
CA TRP A 104 -13.28 -0.82 0.07
C TRP A 104 -14.44 -0.42 -0.83
N GLY A 105 -14.24 0.57 -1.71
CA GLY A 105 -15.28 1.03 -2.61
C GLY A 105 -16.47 1.67 -1.88
N LEU A 106 -16.20 2.39 -0.79
CA LEU A 106 -17.21 3.02 0.04
C LEU A 106 -17.18 4.55 -0.11
N ASN A 107 -18.28 5.18 0.24
CA ASN A 107 -18.33 6.64 0.33
C ASN A 107 -17.81 7.11 1.69
N GLU A 108 -17.24 8.30 1.72
CA GLU A 108 -16.78 8.91 2.97
C GLU A 108 -17.94 9.07 3.96
N SER A 109 -19.14 9.43 3.46
CA SER A 109 -20.32 9.55 4.31
C SER A 109 -20.68 8.25 5.01
N THR A 110 -20.48 7.11 4.35
CA THR A 110 -20.72 5.79 4.95
C THR A 110 -19.82 5.58 6.16
N LEU A 111 -18.54 5.89 6.03
CA LEU A 111 -17.57 5.73 7.12
C LEU A 111 -17.82 6.75 8.24
N ARG A 112 -18.17 7.98 7.91
CA ARG A 112 -18.52 9.01 8.93
C ARG A 112 -19.74 8.58 9.75
N LYS A 113 -20.75 8.01 9.10
CA LYS A 113 -21.92 7.47 9.80
C LYS A 113 -21.55 6.28 10.68
N ALA A 114 -20.70 5.40 10.20
CA ALA A 114 -20.21 4.27 10.99
C ALA A 114 -19.53 4.72 12.28
N ILE A 115 -18.75 5.81 12.21
CA ILE A 115 -18.10 6.40 13.37
C ILE A 115 -19.15 7.00 14.31
N THR A 116 -20.08 7.77 13.76
CA THR A 116 -21.12 8.45 14.56
C THR A 116 -22.00 7.46 15.32
N TYR A 117 -22.37 6.35 14.66
CA TYR A 117 -23.27 5.35 15.26
C TYR A 117 -22.54 4.22 16.01
N GLY A 118 -21.22 4.29 16.10
CA GLY A 118 -20.42 3.36 16.90
C GLY A 118 -20.11 2.03 16.27
N LYS A 119 -20.37 1.85 14.98
CA LYS A 119 -19.94 0.66 14.24
C LYS A 119 -18.40 0.62 14.15
N LEU A 120 -17.80 1.79 13.94
CA LEU A 120 -16.36 2.02 14.05
C LEU A 120 -16.14 2.90 15.28
N LYS A 121 -15.55 2.34 16.33
CA LYS A 121 -15.45 3.03 17.62
C LYS A 121 -14.25 3.97 17.64
N ASN A 122 -14.51 5.20 18.03
CA ASN A 122 -13.47 6.21 18.18
C ASN A 122 -12.49 5.81 19.30
N GLY A 123 -11.21 5.83 18.98
CA GLY A 123 -10.16 5.44 19.92
C GLY A 123 -9.81 3.96 19.90
N VAL A 124 -10.62 3.13 19.24
CA VAL A 124 -10.40 1.68 19.10
C VAL A 124 -10.22 1.29 17.63
N ASP A 125 -11.16 1.70 16.79
CA ASP A 125 -11.17 1.37 15.36
C ASP A 125 -10.69 2.52 14.50
N VAL A 126 -10.91 3.74 14.97
CA VAL A 126 -10.57 4.98 14.29
C VAL A 126 -10.02 5.97 15.30
N CYS A 127 -9.17 6.87 14.83
CA CYS A 127 -8.63 7.95 15.65
C CYS A 127 -8.39 9.16 14.78
N LYS A 128 -8.62 10.35 15.33
CA LYS A 128 -8.41 11.59 14.58
C LYS A 128 -7.04 12.16 14.89
N TYR A 129 -6.26 12.39 13.85
CA TYR A 129 -4.96 13.05 13.94
C TYR A 129 -5.08 14.42 13.27
N GLY A 130 -5.16 15.47 14.09
CA GLY A 130 -5.50 16.79 13.57
C GLY A 130 -6.89 16.77 12.95
N LYS A 131 -6.97 17.08 11.65
CA LYS A 131 -8.23 17.06 10.90
C LYS A 131 -8.46 15.75 10.14
N GLN A 132 -7.51 14.81 10.22
CA GLN A 132 -7.55 13.57 9.44
C GLN A 132 -8.01 12.40 10.30
N TRP A 133 -8.95 11.63 9.78
CA TRP A 133 -9.28 10.35 10.38
C TRP A 133 -8.29 9.29 9.92
N VAL A 134 -7.81 8.50 10.87
CA VAL A 134 -6.97 7.32 10.63
C VAL A 134 -7.76 6.11 11.09
N ILE A 135 -7.81 5.07 10.25
CA ILE A 135 -8.67 3.91 10.46
C ILE A 135 -7.81 2.65 10.51
N SER A 136 -8.16 1.75 11.43
CA SER A 136 -7.51 0.45 11.55
C SER A 136 -7.97 -0.47 10.41
N VAL A 137 -7.00 -1.03 9.65
CA VAL A 137 -7.30 -2.00 8.59
C VAL A 137 -8.01 -3.25 9.16
N PRO A 138 -7.54 -3.87 10.27
CA PRO A 138 -8.30 -4.99 10.86
C PRO A 138 -9.75 -4.65 11.18
N SER A 139 -10.03 -3.43 11.62
CA SER A 139 -11.40 -3.00 11.90
C SER A 139 -12.23 -2.90 10.62
N MET A 140 -11.64 -2.40 9.54
CA MET A 140 -12.31 -2.36 8.24
C MET A 140 -12.62 -3.77 7.75
N ILE A 141 -11.68 -4.70 7.88
CA ILE A 141 -11.89 -6.09 7.48
C ILE A 141 -13.01 -6.72 8.30
N ARG A 142 -13.01 -6.48 9.62
CA ARG A 142 -14.04 -7.00 10.52
C ARG A 142 -15.45 -6.54 10.09
N GLU A 143 -15.60 -5.27 9.70
CA GLU A 143 -16.92 -4.68 9.41
C GLU A 143 -17.31 -4.75 7.95
N TYR A 144 -16.36 -4.76 7.02
CA TYR A 144 -16.64 -4.65 5.58
C TYR A 144 -16.03 -5.77 4.75
N GLY A 145 -15.33 -6.72 5.38
CA GLY A 145 -14.62 -7.78 4.65
C GLY A 145 -13.32 -7.30 4.02
N GLU A 146 -12.75 -8.12 3.16
CA GLU A 146 -11.51 -7.78 2.48
C GLU A 146 -11.69 -6.60 1.53
N PRO A 147 -10.64 -5.80 1.28
CA PRO A 147 -10.70 -4.70 0.31
C PRO A 147 -10.99 -5.22 -1.09
N LYS A 148 -11.62 -4.40 -1.86
CA LYS A 148 -12.01 -4.75 -3.24
C LYS A 148 -10.86 -4.61 -4.23
#